data_eee0f16e918aca0ef09fb63ebac51282
#
_entry.id   eee0f16e918aca0ef09fb63ebac51282
#
_cell.length_a   1.000
_cell.length_b   1.000
_cell.length_c   1.000
_cell.angle_alpha   90.00
_cell.angle_beta   90.00
_cell.angle_gamma   90.00
#
_symmetry.space_group_name_H-M   'P 1'
#
loop_
_entity.id
_entity.type
_entity.pdbx_description
1 polymer ?
#
loop_
_entity_poly.entity_id
_entity_poly.type
_entity_poly.pdbx_seq_one_letter_code
_entity_poly.pdbx_strand_id
1 'polypeptide(L)'
;AVIKGIFQVPRPEVIEHLVHADDWSFPSGHSQGAMVLWGWLAYELKDKRAYMIAAVLIAGVGFSRVYLGVHYPTDVLGGFLIGFLTLYAYSCLLKLTPPGWLYLGPTRQSLIIFVLLMGLFMLVPELSEVAIKGGAAFIGFLAGYLHEKKYLSCSLKPGMNLVISKLVLGMVG
;
A
#
# COMPACT_ATOMS: atom_id res chain seq x y z
N ALA A 1 9.78 7.88 0.34
CA ALA A 1 11.01 8.58 -0.06
C ALA A 1 10.96 10.07 0.28
N VAL A 2 10.01 10.87 -0.26
CA VAL A 2 9.98 12.33 -0.08
C VAL A 2 9.98 12.76 1.39
N ILE A 3 9.06 12.22 2.21
CA ILE A 3 8.96 12.56 3.65
C ILE A 3 10.24 12.19 4.40
N LYS A 4 10.84 11.05 4.08
CA LYS A 4 12.13 10.63 4.67
C LYS A 4 13.27 11.60 4.35
N GLY A 5 13.32 12.12 3.13
CA GLY A 5 14.30 13.12 2.72
C GLY A 5 14.13 14.47 3.41
N ILE A 6 12.91 14.82 3.84
CA ILE A 6 12.65 16.07 4.57
C ILE A 6 13.12 15.95 6.02
N PHE A 7 12.81 14.87 6.72
CA PHE A 7 13.09 14.72 8.14
C PHE A 7 14.51 14.20 8.44
N GLN A 8 15.11 13.42 7.55
CA GLN A 8 16.48 12.90 7.65
C GLN A 8 16.86 12.32 9.02
N VAL A 9 15.92 11.60 9.65
CA VAL A 9 16.15 10.99 10.96
C VAL A 9 17.04 9.75 10.80
N PRO A 10 18.19 9.69 11.48
CA PRO A 10 19.06 8.50 11.45
C PRO A 10 18.35 7.31 12.10
N ARG A 11 18.76 6.11 11.73
CA ARG A 11 18.26 4.89 12.37
C ARG A 11 18.86 4.68 13.74
N PRO A 12 18.22 3.86 14.60
CA PRO A 12 18.81 3.47 15.89
C PRO A 12 20.20 2.85 15.70
N GLU A 13 21.16 3.27 16.50
CA GLU A 13 22.47 2.64 16.56
C GLU A 13 22.33 1.37 17.42
N VAL A 14 22.22 0.21 16.80
CA VAL A 14 22.23 -1.10 17.47
C VAL A 14 23.54 -1.82 17.09
N ILE A 15 24.07 -2.59 18.05
CA ILE A 15 25.36 -3.29 17.90
C ILE A 15 25.31 -4.28 16.72
N GLU A 16 24.14 -4.90 16.49
CA GLU A 16 23.89 -5.75 15.33
C GLU A 16 22.51 -5.44 14.75
N HIS A 17 22.47 -4.91 13.53
CA HIS A 17 21.23 -4.83 12.78
C HIS A 17 20.88 -6.20 12.21
N LEU A 18 19.76 -6.78 12.66
CA LEU A 18 19.23 -8.03 12.10
C LEU A 18 18.81 -7.90 10.64
N VAL A 19 18.59 -6.67 10.17
CA VAL A 19 18.20 -6.36 8.78
C VAL A 19 18.92 -5.09 8.33
N HIS A 20 19.61 -5.14 7.21
CA HIS A 20 20.21 -3.95 6.57
C HIS A 20 19.12 -3.02 6.04
N ALA A 21 19.24 -1.74 6.35
CA ALA A 21 18.36 -0.69 5.87
C ALA A 21 19.17 0.62 5.71
N ASP A 22 19.41 1.00 4.47
CA ASP A 22 20.31 2.10 4.09
C ASP A 22 19.64 3.47 3.99
N ASP A 23 18.30 3.55 4.23
CA ASP A 23 17.53 4.79 4.13
C ASP A 23 17.22 5.40 5.51
N TRP A 24 16.71 6.65 5.53
CA TRP A 24 16.28 7.36 6.73
C TRP A 24 15.20 6.61 7.52
N SER A 25 15.19 6.80 8.85
CA SER A 25 14.30 6.08 9.75
C SER A 25 12.83 6.54 9.68
N PHE A 26 12.60 7.84 9.81
CA PHE A 26 11.25 8.41 9.91
C PHE A 26 10.67 8.83 8.55
N PRO A 27 9.39 8.55 8.27
CA PRO A 27 8.50 7.62 8.96
C PRO A 27 8.73 6.17 8.53
N SER A 28 8.25 5.21 9.34
CA SER A 28 8.32 3.78 9.00
C SER A 28 7.39 3.44 7.84
N GLY A 29 7.97 3.09 6.69
CA GLY A 29 7.20 2.71 5.49
C GLY A 29 6.41 1.41 5.66
N HIS A 30 6.96 0.43 6.40
CA HIS A 30 6.25 -0.82 6.70
C HIS A 30 5.03 -0.59 7.59
N SER A 31 5.15 0.28 8.59
CA SER A 31 4.04 0.63 9.47
C SER A 31 2.95 1.41 8.72
N GLN A 32 3.35 2.34 7.85
CA GLN A 32 2.44 3.07 6.97
C GLN A 32 1.70 2.10 6.03
N GLY A 33 2.42 1.21 5.34
CA GLY A 33 1.84 0.24 4.42
C GLY A 33 0.90 -0.74 5.12
N ALA A 34 1.26 -1.23 6.31
CA ALA A 34 0.40 -2.09 7.11
C ALA A 34 -0.90 -1.40 7.50
N MET A 35 -0.84 -0.14 7.93
CA MET A 35 -2.03 0.66 8.26
C MET A 35 -2.93 0.84 7.04
N VAL A 36 -2.37 1.19 5.89
CA VAL A 36 -3.16 1.37 4.67
C VAL A 36 -3.79 0.06 4.22
N LEU A 37 -3.01 -1.02 4.12
CA LEU A 37 -3.50 -2.30 3.60
C LEU A 37 -4.56 -2.93 4.51
N TRP A 38 -4.21 -3.17 5.77
CA TRP A 38 -5.11 -3.86 6.69
C TRP A 38 -6.26 -2.97 7.15
N GLY A 39 -6.01 -1.67 7.30
CA GLY A 39 -7.04 -0.71 7.62
C GLY A 39 -8.07 -0.56 6.50
N TRP A 40 -7.62 -0.50 5.24
CA TRP A 40 -8.51 -0.49 4.09
C TRP A 40 -9.34 -1.78 3.99
N LEU A 41 -8.70 -2.94 4.14
CA LEU A 41 -9.40 -4.23 4.07
C LEU A 41 -10.47 -4.34 5.16
N ALA A 42 -10.16 -3.93 6.39
CA ALA A 42 -11.15 -3.92 7.48
C ALA A 42 -12.31 -2.96 7.19
N TYR A 43 -12.01 -1.79 6.62
CA TYR A 43 -13.01 -0.80 6.22
C TYR A 43 -13.98 -1.34 5.15
N GLU A 44 -13.48 -2.08 4.17
CA GLU A 44 -14.30 -2.70 3.11
C GLU A 44 -15.15 -3.86 3.63
N LEU A 45 -14.58 -4.70 4.49
CA LEU A 45 -15.29 -5.87 5.05
C LEU A 45 -16.37 -5.50 6.05
N LYS A 46 -16.25 -4.35 6.74
CA LYS A 46 -17.21 -3.82 7.73
C LYS A 46 -17.58 -4.80 8.84
N ASP A 47 -16.69 -5.74 9.16
CA ASP A 47 -16.86 -6.75 10.20
C ASP A 47 -15.97 -6.43 11.40
N LYS A 48 -16.51 -6.54 12.61
CA LYS A 48 -15.76 -6.34 13.86
C LYS A 48 -14.53 -7.25 13.97
N ARG A 49 -14.64 -8.48 13.48
CA ARG A 49 -13.52 -9.45 13.46
C ARG A 49 -12.41 -8.97 12.52
N ALA A 50 -12.77 -8.43 11.36
CA ALA A 50 -11.80 -7.86 10.42
C ALA A 50 -11.03 -6.69 11.04
N TYR A 51 -11.72 -5.80 11.76
CA TYR A 51 -11.07 -4.70 12.50
C TYR A 51 -10.13 -5.20 13.59
N MET A 52 -10.52 -6.24 14.34
CA MET A 52 -9.66 -6.82 15.37
C MET A 52 -8.41 -7.46 14.77
N ILE A 53 -8.58 -8.25 13.71
CA ILE A 53 -7.46 -8.89 13.01
C ILE A 53 -6.53 -7.82 12.42
N ALA A 54 -7.08 -6.81 11.75
CA ALA A 54 -6.30 -5.71 11.20
C ALA A 54 -5.49 -4.99 12.29
N ALA A 55 -6.11 -4.68 13.44
CA ALA A 55 -5.42 -4.04 14.56
C ALA A 55 -4.24 -4.88 15.07
N VAL A 56 -4.41 -6.20 15.22
CA VAL A 56 -3.34 -7.12 15.63
C VAL A 56 -2.21 -7.15 14.61
N LEU A 57 -2.54 -7.24 13.32
CA LEU A 57 -1.54 -7.27 12.24
C LEU A 57 -0.77 -5.96 12.14
N ILE A 58 -1.46 -4.81 12.21
CA ILE A 58 -0.85 -3.48 12.19
C ILE A 58 0.11 -3.33 13.39
N ALA A 59 -0.37 -3.66 14.60
CA ALA A 59 0.45 -3.60 15.81
C ALA A 59 1.65 -4.55 15.73
N GLY A 60 1.45 -5.77 15.22
CA GLY A 60 2.50 -6.76 15.03
C GLY A 60 3.59 -6.30 14.06
N VAL A 61 3.20 -5.70 12.93
CA VAL A 61 4.16 -5.10 12.00
C VAL A 61 4.93 -3.96 12.67
N GLY A 62 4.25 -3.04 13.36
CA GLY A 62 4.92 -1.95 14.06
C GLY A 62 5.89 -2.44 15.12
N PHE A 63 5.47 -3.40 15.95
CA PHE A 63 6.32 -4.01 16.98
C PHE A 63 7.55 -4.67 16.34
N SER A 64 7.37 -5.41 15.25
CA SER A 64 8.49 -6.07 14.57
C SER A 64 9.57 -5.08 14.11
N ARG A 65 9.20 -3.86 13.69
CA ARG A 65 10.17 -2.84 13.25
C ARG A 65 11.01 -2.30 14.41
N VAL A 66 10.39 -2.12 15.56
CA VAL A 66 11.10 -1.73 16.80
C VAL A 66 11.96 -2.87 17.33
N TYR A 67 11.41 -4.09 17.36
CA TYR A 67 12.13 -5.27 17.81
C TYR A 67 13.38 -5.56 16.97
N LEU A 68 13.30 -5.39 15.65
CA LEU A 68 14.45 -5.54 14.74
C LEU A 68 15.47 -4.40 14.84
N GLY A 69 15.24 -3.39 15.68
CA GLY A 69 16.15 -2.26 15.87
C GLY A 69 16.26 -1.32 14.67
N VAL A 70 15.38 -1.45 13.65
CA VAL A 70 15.47 -0.65 12.42
C VAL A 70 14.69 0.66 12.47
N HIS A 71 13.79 0.83 13.45
CA HIS A 71 12.97 2.02 13.63
C HIS A 71 12.77 2.35 15.10
N TYR A 72 12.69 3.63 15.42
CA TYR A 72 12.21 4.11 16.72
C TYR A 72 10.69 3.92 16.84
N PRO A 73 10.14 3.80 18.06
CA PRO A 73 8.69 3.79 18.27
C PRO A 73 7.98 5.00 17.64
N THR A 74 8.63 6.16 17.65
CA THR A 74 8.12 7.40 17.02
C THR A 74 7.97 7.27 15.50
N ASP A 75 8.88 6.54 14.83
CA ASP A 75 8.81 6.30 13.39
C ASP A 75 7.61 5.43 13.02
N VAL A 76 7.35 4.43 13.87
CA VAL A 76 6.20 3.53 13.75
C VAL A 76 4.90 4.29 13.91
N LEU A 77 4.80 5.10 14.97
CA LEU A 77 3.62 5.95 15.22
C LEU A 77 3.41 6.96 14.09
N GLY A 78 4.48 7.59 13.60
CA GLY A 78 4.44 8.47 12.43
C GLY A 78 3.94 7.74 11.18
N GLY A 79 4.41 6.52 10.96
CA GLY A 79 3.94 5.65 9.87
C GLY A 79 2.44 5.34 9.98
N PHE A 80 1.97 4.96 11.17
CA PHE A 80 0.54 4.72 11.41
C PHE A 80 -0.33 5.95 11.19
N LEU A 81 0.12 7.11 11.69
CA LEU A 81 -0.60 8.37 11.49
C LEU A 81 -0.72 8.72 10.01
N ILE A 82 0.37 8.67 9.27
CA ILE A 82 0.37 8.97 7.82
C ILE A 82 -0.50 7.95 7.06
N GLY A 83 -0.41 6.66 7.40
CA GLY A 83 -1.26 5.62 6.83
C GLY A 83 -2.75 5.87 7.10
N PHE A 84 -3.09 6.23 8.34
CA PHE A 84 -4.47 6.59 8.71
C PHE A 84 -4.97 7.82 7.95
N LEU A 85 -4.17 8.88 7.87
CA LEU A 85 -4.51 10.09 7.11
C LEU A 85 -4.71 9.80 5.63
N THR A 86 -3.91 8.88 5.07
CA THR A 86 -4.08 8.40 3.69
C THR A 86 -5.43 7.73 3.49
N LEU A 87 -5.83 6.83 4.40
CA LEU A 87 -7.14 6.17 4.36
C LEU A 87 -8.29 7.17 4.54
N TYR A 88 -8.13 8.11 5.45
CA TYR A 88 -9.12 9.15 5.68
C TYR A 88 -9.31 10.02 4.44
N ALA A 89 -8.22 10.50 3.84
CA ALA A 89 -8.25 11.25 2.60
C ALA A 89 -8.91 10.46 1.46
N TYR A 90 -8.54 9.17 1.31
CA TYR A 90 -9.17 8.27 0.34
C TYR A 90 -10.69 8.16 0.56
N SER A 91 -11.13 7.96 1.81
CA SER A 91 -12.55 7.86 2.14
C SER A 91 -13.32 9.15 1.89
N CYS A 92 -12.68 10.32 2.06
CA CYS A 92 -13.24 11.61 1.70
C CYS A 92 -13.34 11.79 0.18
N LEU A 93 -12.30 11.41 -0.55
CA LEU A 93 -12.28 11.47 -2.02
C LEU A 93 -13.39 10.62 -2.64
N LEU A 94 -13.68 9.44 -2.08
CA LEU A 94 -14.76 8.57 -2.56
C LEU A 94 -16.17 9.19 -2.38
N LYS A 95 -16.32 10.15 -1.47
CA LYS A 95 -17.60 10.87 -1.25
C LYS A 95 -17.78 12.04 -2.19
N LEU A 96 -16.72 12.50 -2.84
CA LEU A 96 -16.81 13.56 -3.82
C LEU A 96 -17.45 13.04 -5.10
N THR A 97 -18.21 13.89 -5.79
CA THR A 97 -18.68 13.55 -7.13
C THR A 97 -17.48 13.22 -8.01
N PRO A 98 -17.43 12.03 -8.59
CA PRO A 98 -16.25 11.61 -9.33
C PRO A 98 -16.06 12.54 -10.53
N PRO A 99 -14.84 13.05 -10.73
CA PRO A 99 -14.54 13.88 -11.89
C PRO A 99 -14.81 13.12 -13.19
N GLY A 100 -15.21 13.81 -14.24
CA GLY A 100 -15.64 13.20 -15.50
C GLY A 100 -14.67 12.18 -16.12
N TRP A 101 -13.36 12.27 -15.81
CA TRP A 101 -12.36 11.31 -16.28
C TRP A 101 -12.54 9.90 -15.69
N LEU A 102 -13.19 9.74 -14.52
CA LEU A 102 -13.52 8.44 -13.94
C LEU A 102 -14.58 7.67 -14.73
N TYR A 103 -15.33 8.34 -15.59
CA TYR A 103 -16.29 7.70 -16.48
C TYR A 103 -15.69 7.24 -17.84
N LEU A 104 -14.40 7.52 -18.08
CA LEU A 104 -13.73 7.17 -19.34
C LEU A 104 -13.47 5.67 -19.55
N GLY A 105 -13.82 4.85 -18.58
CA GLY A 105 -13.56 3.41 -18.59
C GLY A 105 -12.12 3.07 -18.15
N PRO A 106 -11.91 1.82 -17.67
CA PRO A 106 -10.68 1.43 -16.95
C PRO A 106 -9.41 1.59 -17.79
N THR A 107 -9.46 1.30 -19.08
CA THR A 107 -8.27 1.37 -19.96
C THR A 107 -7.78 2.82 -20.11
N ARG A 108 -8.69 3.78 -20.29
CA ARG A 108 -8.32 5.19 -20.44
C ARG A 108 -7.86 5.79 -19.11
N GLN A 109 -8.53 5.45 -18.01
CA GLN A 109 -8.11 5.84 -16.66
C GLN A 109 -6.68 5.36 -16.36
N SER A 110 -6.38 4.11 -16.66
CA SER A 110 -5.07 3.53 -16.44
C SER A 110 -4.00 4.22 -17.29
N LEU A 111 -4.33 4.57 -18.52
CA LEU A 111 -3.40 5.32 -19.39
C LEU A 111 -3.12 6.71 -18.81
N ILE A 112 -4.14 7.42 -18.33
CA ILE A 112 -3.98 8.75 -17.71
C ILE A 112 -3.09 8.62 -16.46
N ILE A 113 -3.37 7.66 -15.59
CA ILE A 113 -2.57 7.43 -14.37
C ILE A 113 -1.13 7.10 -14.74
N PHE A 114 -0.91 6.24 -15.73
CA PHE A 114 0.42 5.89 -16.22
C PHE A 114 1.18 7.12 -16.72
N VAL A 115 0.56 7.96 -17.54
CA VAL A 115 1.18 9.18 -18.07
C VAL A 115 1.50 10.17 -16.94
N LEU A 116 0.60 10.33 -15.94
CA LEU A 116 0.85 11.19 -14.78
C LEU A 116 2.00 10.66 -13.93
N LEU A 117 2.07 9.36 -13.69
CA LEU A 117 3.17 8.73 -12.94
C LEU A 117 4.50 8.86 -13.69
N MET A 118 4.51 8.67 -15.01
CA MET A 118 5.71 8.87 -15.84
C MET A 118 6.15 10.32 -15.85
N GLY A 119 5.22 11.27 -15.94
CA GLY A 119 5.51 12.70 -15.82
C GLY A 119 6.11 13.06 -14.47
N LEU A 120 5.55 12.57 -13.39
CA LEU A 120 6.09 12.75 -12.03
C LEU A 120 7.49 12.14 -11.90
N PHE A 121 7.72 10.99 -12.51
CA PHE A 121 9.02 10.32 -12.55
C PHE A 121 10.10 11.15 -13.26
N MET A 122 9.75 11.78 -14.39
CA MET A 122 10.67 12.65 -15.12
C MET A 122 11.03 13.93 -14.34
N LEU A 123 10.10 14.42 -13.49
CA LEU A 123 10.29 15.61 -12.69
C LEU A 123 11.13 15.37 -11.42
N VAL A 124 11.19 14.13 -10.93
CA VAL A 124 11.88 13.79 -9.67
C VAL A 124 12.79 12.57 -9.90
N PRO A 125 14.01 12.78 -10.45
CA PRO A 125 14.94 11.70 -10.79
C PRO A 125 15.32 10.79 -9.60
N GLU A 126 15.30 11.34 -8.38
CA GLU A 126 15.60 10.61 -7.13
C GLU A 126 14.57 9.52 -6.79
N LEU A 127 13.39 9.56 -7.42
CA LEU A 127 12.35 8.53 -7.31
C LEU A 127 12.56 7.36 -8.28
N SER A 128 13.65 7.35 -9.05
CA SER A 128 13.85 6.43 -10.18
C SER A 128 13.64 4.96 -9.83
N GLU A 129 14.25 4.48 -8.77
CA GLU A 129 14.15 3.07 -8.37
C GLU A 129 12.74 2.69 -7.87
N VAL A 130 12.14 3.54 -7.03
CA VAL A 130 10.80 3.35 -6.49
C VAL A 130 9.75 3.45 -7.59
N ALA A 131 9.94 4.39 -8.55
CA ALA A 131 9.02 4.58 -9.66
C ALA A 131 9.11 3.43 -10.67
N ILE A 132 10.29 2.88 -10.95
CA ILE A 132 10.45 1.69 -11.81
C ILE A 132 9.74 0.48 -11.19
N LYS A 133 9.99 0.22 -9.90
CA LYS A 133 9.33 -0.88 -9.16
C LYS A 133 7.81 -0.68 -9.09
N GLY A 134 7.36 0.53 -8.75
CA GLY A 134 5.94 0.87 -8.71
C GLY A 134 5.26 0.84 -10.07
N GLY A 135 5.93 1.32 -11.11
CA GLY A 135 5.45 1.27 -12.49
C GLY A 135 5.32 -0.16 -13.01
N ALA A 136 6.31 -1.01 -12.75
CA ALA A 136 6.26 -2.43 -13.12
C ALA A 136 5.12 -3.16 -12.41
N ALA A 137 4.94 -2.93 -11.10
CA ALA A 137 3.82 -3.49 -10.34
C ALA A 137 2.46 -3.02 -10.87
N PHE A 138 2.34 -1.72 -11.20
CA PHE A 138 1.12 -1.16 -11.78
C PHE A 138 0.79 -1.75 -13.16
N ILE A 139 1.79 -1.89 -14.05
CA ILE A 139 1.60 -2.51 -15.37
C ILE A 139 1.18 -3.96 -15.22
N GLY A 140 1.81 -4.72 -14.32
CA GLY A 140 1.45 -6.11 -14.03
C GLY A 140 0.02 -6.24 -13.51
N PHE A 141 -0.36 -5.39 -12.56
CA PHE A 141 -1.74 -5.34 -12.03
C PHE A 141 -2.75 -4.99 -13.12
N LEU A 142 -2.45 -3.98 -13.95
CA LEU A 142 -3.32 -3.56 -15.04
C LEU A 142 -3.49 -4.66 -16.09
N ALA A 143 -2.39 -5.31 -16.49
CA ALA A 143 -2.43 -6.42 -17.43
C ALA A 143 -3.27 -7.59 -16.88
N GLY A 144 -3.09 -7.94 -15.60
CA GLY A 144 -3.90 -8.94 -14.91
C GLY A 144 -5.38 -8.58 -14.86
N TYR A 145 -5.70 -7.33 -14.51
CA TYR A 145 -7.08 -6.83 -14.48
C TYR A 145 -7.75 -6.87 -15.86
N LEU A 146 -7.05 -6.42 -16.91
CA LEU A 146 -7.58 -6.44 -18.28
C LEU A 146 -7.75 -7.88 -18.80
N HIS A 147 -6.84 -8.78 -18.44
CA HIS A 147 -6.93 -10.20 -18.76
C HIS A 147 -8.12 -10.85 -18.08
N GLU A 148 -8.27 -10.64 -16.77
CA GLU A 148 -9.41 -11.14 -15.99
C GLU A 148 -10.74 -10.64 -16.55
N LYS A 149 -10.86 -9.36 -16.83
CA LYS A 149 -12.09 -8.77 -17.38
C LYS A 149 -12.45 -9.34 -18.77
N LYS A 150 -11.43 -9.65 -19.60
CA LYS A 150 -11.65 -10.12 -20.98
C LYS A 150 -11.93 -11.63 -21.04
N TYR A 151 -11.23 -12.43 -20.23
CA TYR A 151 -11.22 -13.88 -20.38
C TYR A 151 -11.85 -14.64 -19.21
N LEU A 152 -11.85 -14.10 -18.00
CA LEU A 152 -12.32 -14.81 -16.81
C LEU A 152 -13.68 -14.33 -16.31
N SER A 153 -14.10 -13.07 -16.59
CA SER A 153 -15.36 -12.43 -16.17
C SER A 153 -15.81 -12.90 -14.77
N CYS A 154 -14.89 -12.85 -13.81
CA CYS A 154 -15.10 -13.39 -12.49
C CYS A 154 -16.21 -12.59 -11.78
N SER A 155 -17.42 -13.15 -11.74
CA SER A 155 -18.52 -12.59 -10.96
C SER A 155 -18.17 -12.72 -9.48
N LEU A 156 -17.81 -11.60 -8.86
CA LEU A 156 -17.56 -11.52 -7.43
C LEU A 156 -18.88 -11.50 -6.65
N LYS A 157 -19.62 -12.60 -6.68
CA LYS A 157 -20.53 -12.98 -5.59
C LYS A 157 -20.06 -14.31 -5.02
N PRO A 158 -18.93 -14.39 -4.36
CA PRO A 158 -18.48 -15.62 -3.73
C PRO A 158 -18.97 -15.63 -2.29
N GLY A 159 -19.54 -16.74 -1.88
CA GLY A 159 -19.58 -17.08 -0.46
C GLY A 159 -18.15 -17.11 0.10
N MET A 160 -17.99 -16.78 1.38
CA MET A 160 -16.70 -16.68 2.07
C MET A 160 -15.74 -17.85 1.77
N ASN A 161 -16.28 -19.07 1.64
CA ASN A 161 -15.52 -20.29 1.35
C ASN A 161 -14.82 -20.27 -0.02
N LEU A 162 -15.41 -19.59 -1.01
CA LEU A 162 -14.81 -19.49 -2.35
C LEU A 162 -13.66 -18.44 -2.40
N VAL A 163 -13.75 -17.39 -1.58
CA VAL A 163 -12.65 -16.41 -1.43
C VAL A 163 -11.44 -17.07 -0.77
N ILE A 164 -11.68 -17.85 0.27
CA ILE A 164 -10.60 -18.57 0.99
C ILE A 164 -9.95 -19.61 0.06
N SER A 165 -10.73 -20.37 -0.69
CA SER A 165 -10.17 -21.37 -1.62
C SER A 165 -9.37 -20.74 -2.74
N LYS A 166 -9.77 -19.57 -3.27
CA LYS A 166 -9.01 -18.83 -4.29
C LYS A 166 -7.73 -18.23 -3.73
N LEU A 167 -7.74 -17.74 -2.49
CA LEU A 167 -6.53 -17.26 -1.80
C LEU A 167 -5.54 -18.41 -1.58
N VAL A 168 -6.02 -19.57 -1.12
CA VAL A 168 -5.15 -20.75 -0.90
C VAL A 168 -4.58 -21.27 -2.22
N LEU A 169 -5.40 -21.37 -3.28
CA LEU A 169 -4.93 -21.80 -4.60
C LEU A 169 -3.94 -20.80 -5.24
N GLY A 170 -4.15 -19.50 -5.03
CA GLY A 170 -3.21 -18.46 -5.51
C GLY A 170 -1.89 -18.42 -4.73
N MET A 171 -1.81 -19.04 -3.55
CA MET A 171 -0.56 -19.17 -2.78
C MET A 171 0.23 -20.44 -3.12
N VAL A 172 -0.38 -21.39 -3.84
CA VAL A 172 0.23 -22.70 -4.18
C VAL A 172 0.65 -22.77 -5.66
N GLY A 173 0.22 -21.82 -6.49
CA GLY A 173 0.62 -21.66 -7.91
C GLY A 173 1.60 -20.54 -8.09
#